data_f126b78eb39cffb2d5df75e003f61594
#
_entry.id   f126b78eb39cffb2d5df75e003f61594
#
_cell.length_a   1.000
_cell.length_b   1.000
_cell.length_c   1.000
_cell.angle_alpha   90.00
_cell.angle_beta   90.00
_cell.angle_gamma   90.00
#
_symmetry.space_group_name_H-M   'P 1'
#
loop_
_entity.id
_entity.type
_entity.pdbx_description
1 polymer ?
#
loop_
_entity_poly.entity_id
_entity_poly.type
_entity_poly.pdbx_seq_one_letter_code
_entity_poly.pdbx_strand_id
1 'polypeptide(L)'
;LGRNQGPCLRHFHGPWLCPAAFGLRRRLPKAKAIASEGPIEIFQDDTFFNCENGRMKLRAFSEGKGELIFYRRANQRGPKESFYVLSPTSSPGTLREALSQAYGQAGRVEKHRTLFIVGRTRVHLDQVKNLGHFLELEVVLQEGESPEAGVQEAHKLMAKLGVEQSQLIDGAYVDLLSQRGLHAQNAGCPE
;
A
#
# COMPACT_ATOMS: atom_id res chain seq x y z
N LEU A 1 -34.35 -4.75 2.80
CA LEU A 1 -33.10 -5.21 2.15
C LEU A 1 -32.47 -4.00 1.46
N GLY A 2 -31.86 -3.10 2.27
CA GLY A 2 -31.13 -1.92 1.77
C GLY A 2 -29.77 -2.36 1.24
N ARG A 3 -29.50 -2.10 -0.04
CA ARG A 3 -28.16 -2.20 -0.62
C ARG A 3 -27.31 -1.09 -0.01
N ASN A 4 -26.51 -1.44 0.98
CA ASN A 4 -25.46 -0.58 1.43
C ASN A 4 -24.30 -0.71 0.42
N GLN A 5 -24.43 0.03 -0.70
CA GLN A 5 -23.30 0.26 -1.59
C GLN A 5 -22.43 1.28 -0.87
N GLY A 6 -21.45 0.77 -0.14
CA GLY A 6 -20.36 1.61 0.35
C GLY A 6 -19.74 2.34 -0.85
N PRO A 7 -19.35 3.61 -0.71
CA PRO A 7 -18.86 4.41 -1.81
C PRO A 7 -17.67 3.71 -2.47
N CYS A 8 -17.76 3.49 -3.78
CA CYS A 8 -16.64 3.10 -4.61
C CYS A 8 -15.67 4.30 -4.63
N LEU A 9 -14.80 4.37 -3.65
CA LEU A 9 -13.82 5.44 -3.55
C LEU A 9 -12.74 5.22 -4.61
N ARG A 10 -12.67 6.12 -5.58
CA ARG A 10 -11.53 6.18 -6.51
C ARG A 10 -10.39 6.87 -5.80
N HIS A 11 -9.34 6.12 -5.48
CA HIS A 11 -8.13 6.66 -4.90
C HIS A 11 -7.01 6.63 -5.93
N PHE A 12 -6.26 7.69 -5.97
CA PHE A 12 -5.02 7.74 -6.74
C PHE A 12 -3.90 7.14 -5.87
N HIS A 13 -3.66 5.85 -6.02
CA HIS A 13 -2.53 5.18 -5.41
C HIS A 13 -1.35 5.20 -6.37
N GLY A 14 -0.32 5.94 -6.03
CA GLY A 14 0.99 5.66 -6.55
C GLY A 14 1.82 5.02 -5.42
N PRO A 15 2.25 3.76 -5.50
CA PRO A 15 3.36 3.36 -4.68
C PRO A 15 4.59 4.11 -5.18
N TRP A 16 4.80 5.27 -4.61
CA TRP A 16 6.06 5.99 -4.69
C TRP A 16 7.00 5.29 -3.72
N LEU A 17 7.31 4.02 -4.05
CA LEU A 17 8.19 3.21 -3.24
C LEU A 17 9.59 3.76 -3.41
N CYS A 18 10.04 4.54 -2.46
CA CYS A 18 11.42 4.94 -2.37
C CYS A 18 12.11 4.00 -1.39
N PRO A 19 13.11 3.17 -1.82
CA PRO A 19 13.95 2.43 -0.90
C PRO A 19 14.68 3.43 -0.04
N ALA A 20 14.41 3.44 1.23
CA ALA A 20 14.92 4.49 2.10
C ALA A 20 15.42 3.98 3.44
N ALA A 21 16.42 3.10 3.43
CA ALA A 21 17.21 2.91 4.66
C ALA A 21 17.83 4.24 5.14
N PHE A 22 18.16 5.14 4.22
CA PHE A 22 18.72 6.48 4.54
C PHE A 22 17.67 7.62 4.52
N GLY A 23 16.50 7.43 3.88
CA GLY A 23 15.54 8.51 3.63
C GLY A 23 14.50 8.73 4.71
N LEU A 24 14.15 7.72 5.53
CA LEU A 24 13.05 7.83 6.50
C LEU A 24 13.36 8.88 7.59
N ARG A 25 14.57 8.90 8.12
CA ARG A 25 14.99 9.89 9.12
C ARG A 25 14.93 11.32 8.61
N ARG A 26 15.13 11.55 7.30
CA ARG A 26 15.04 12.88 6.68
C ARG A 26 13.60 13.24 6.27
N ARG A 27 12.76 12.25 5.96
CA ARG A 27 11.40 12.47 5.45
C ARG A 27 10.35 12.58 6.55
N LEU A 28 10.53 11.88 7.66
CA LEU A 28 9.64 11.97 8.81
C LEU A 28 9.47 13.42 9.32
N PRO A 29 10.55 14.21 9.56
CA PRO A 29 10.41 15.61 9.94
C PRO A 29 9.70 16.46 8.88
N LYS A 30 9.96 16.19 7.58
CA LYS A 30 9.32 16.92 6.49
C LYS A 30 7.82 16.60 6.40
N ALA A 31 7.45 15.31 6.51
CA ALA A 31 6.05 14.91 6.54
C ALA A 31 5.32 15.53 7.73
N LYS A 32 5.93 15.48 8.91
CA LYS A 32 5.38 16.09 10.14
C LYS A 32 5.19 17.60 10.01
N ALA A 33 6.12 18.30 9.34
CA ALA A 33 6.07 19.76 9.18
C ALA A 33 4.93 20.24 8.27
N ILE A 34 4.47 19.40 7.33
CA ILE A 34 3.41 19.76 6.37
C ILE A 34 2.07 19.07 6.67
N ALA A 35 2.03 18.16 7.65
CA ALA A 35 0.84 17.40 8.00
C ALA A 35 -0.15 18.23 8.81
N SER A 36 -1.43 18.05 8.51
CA SER A 36 -2.54 18.54 9.33
C SER A 36 -2.88 17.58 10.47
N GLU A 37 -2.60 16.27 10.29
CA GLU A 37 -2.86 15.22 11.28
C GLU A 37 -1.74 14.15 11.24
N GLY A 38 -1.55 13.47 12.35
CA GLY A 38 -0.56 12.42 12.52
C GLY A 38 0.59 12.85 13.43
N PRO A 39 1.54 11.94 13.71
CA PRO A 39 1.64 10.58 13.22
C PRO A 39 0.57 9.64 13.77
N ILE A 40 0.02 8.77 12.94
CA ILE A 40 -0.86 7.67 13.34
C ILE A 40 -0.13 6.37 13.04
N GLU A 41 0.11 5.55 14.07
CA GLU A 41 0.83 4.29 13.92
C GLU A 41 -0.14 3.14 13.68
N ILE A 42 0.10 2.35 12.63
CA ILE A 42 -0.79 1.26 12.21
C ILE A 42 0.05 0.03 11.89
N PHE A 43 -0.24 -1.08 12.56
CA PHE A 43 0.29 -2.38 12.16
C PHE A 43 -0.67 -3.05 11.17
N GLN A 44 -0.12 -3.60 10.08
CA GLN A 44 -0.88 -4.26 9.03
C GLN A 44 -0.22 -5.58 8.63
N ASP A 45 -1.03 -6.64 8.61
CA ASP A 45 -0.66 -7.98 8.16
C ASP A 45 -1.53 -8.35 6.96
N ASP A 46 -1.01 -8.13 5.76
CA ASP A 46 -1.69 -8.34 4.49
C ASP A 46 -1.36 -9.73 3.94
N THR A 47 -2.33 -10.63 3.83
CA THR A 47 -2.22 -11.92 3.14
C THR A 47 -2.83 -11.81 1.75
N PHE A 48 -2.05 -12.06 0.71
CA PHE A 48 -2.49 -12.03 -0.69
C PHE A 48 -2.90 -13.43 -1.14
N PHE A 49 -3.96 -13.48 -1.95
CA PHE A 49 -4.51 -14.71 -2.50
C PHE A 49 -4.42 -14.71 -4.02
N ASN A 50 -4.37 -15.90 -4.63
CA ASN A 50 -4.43 -16.00 -6.07
C ASN A 50 -5.76 -15.47 -6.59
N CYS A 51 -5.71 -14.56 -7.56
CA CYS A 51 -6.89 -13.89 -8.11
C CYS A 51 -6.62 -13.50 -9.56
N GLU A 52 -7.36 -14.07 -10.50
CA GLU A 52 -7.18 -13.85 -11.95
C GLU A 52 -7.60 -12.44 -12.39
N ASN A 53 -8.65 -11.89 -11.79
CA ASN A 53 -9.28 -10.63 -12.23
C ASN A 53 -8.74 -9.39 -11.55
N GLY A 54 -7.64 -9.49 -10.82
CA GLY A 54 -7.05 -8.40 -10.07
C GLY A 54 -6.18 -8.87 -8.92
N ARG A 55 -6.18 -8.13 -7.84
CA ARG A 55 -5.47 -8.50 -6.61
C ARG A 55 -6.44 -8.56 -5.45
N MET A 56 -6.39 -9.65 -4.70
CA MET A 56 -7.18 -9.86 -3.50
C MET A 56 -6.25 -10.06 -2.31
N LYS A 57 -6.52 -9.32 -1.24
CA LYS A 57 -5.79 -9.47 0.02
C LYS A 57 -6.71 -9.32 1.21
N LEU A 58 -6.41 -10.05 2.25
CA LEU A 58 -6.97 -9.84 3.58
C LEU A 58 -5.96 -9.07 4.41
N ARG A 59 -6.35 -7.92 4.92
CA ARG A 59 -5.60 -7.11 5.88
C ARG A 59 -6.10 -7.41 7.28
N ALA A 60 -5.23 -7.83 8.16
CA ALA A 60 -5.51 -7.93 9.58
C ALA A 60 -4.84 -6.78 10.33
N PHE A 61 -5.55 -6.22 11.31
CA PHE A 61 -5.08 -5.21 12.26
C PHE A 61 -4.82 -5.84 13.62
N SER A 62 -4.04 -5.18 14.47
CA SER A 62 -3.69 -5.67 15.82
C SER A 62 -4.88 -5.90 16.74
N GLU A 63 -6.02 -5.25 16.48
CA GLU A 63 -7.23 -5.30 17.32
C GLU A 63 -8.17 -6.48 17.00
N GLY A 64 -7.73 -7.48 16.23
CA GLY A 64 -8.58 -8.61 15.82
C GLY A 64 -9.62 -8.26 14.77
N LYS A 65 -9.55 -7.07 14.19
CA LYS A 65 -10.35 -6.63 13.04
C LYS A 65 -9.56 -6.79 11.75
N GLY A 66 -10.25 -6.77 10.64
CA GLY A 66 -9.62 -6.83 9.33
C GLY A 66 -10.49 -6.33 8.20
N GLU A 67 -9.94 -6.35 7.01
CA GLU A 67 -10.62 -5.97 5.77
C GLU A 67 -10.20 -6.91 4.64
N LEU A 68 -11.17 -7.48 3.95
CA LEU A 68 -10.93 -8.11 2.66
C LEU A 68 -10.94 -7.02 1.60
N ILE A 69 -9.85 -6.93 0.84
CA ILE A 69 -9.60 -5.86 -0.13
C ILE A 69 -9.40 -6.51 -1.50
N PHE A 70 -10.30 -6.23 -2.43
CA PHE A 70 -10.08 -6.51 -3.85
C PHE A 70 -9.71 -5.21 -4.55
N TYR A 71 -8.70 -5.24 -5.43
CA TYR A 71 -8.33 -4.07 -6.20
C TYR A 71 -7.76 -4.41 -7.58
N ARG A 72 -7.95 -3.48 -8.51
CA ARG A 72 -7.33 -3.49 -9.85
C ARG A 72 -6.59 -2.19 -10.05
N ARG A 73 -5.36 -2.29 -10.53
CA ARG A 73 -4.54 -1.13 -10.91
C ARG A 73 -3.60 -1.50 -12.06
N ALA A 74 -3.29 -0.53 -12.92
CA ALA A 74 -2.28 -0.73 -13.95
C ALA A 74 -0.88 -0.92 -13.34
N ASN A 75 -0.08 -1.81 -13.91
CA ASN A 75 1.34 -1.96 -13.58
C ASN A 75 2.16 -0.98 -14.43
N GLN A 76 2.23 0.29 -14.01
CA GLN A 76 3.02 1.35 -14.66
C GLN A 76 3.73 2.20 -13.61
N ARG A 77 4.80 2.87 -14.01
CA ARG A 77 5.49 3.84 -13.13
C ARG A 77 4.65 5.08 -12.92
N GLY A 78 4.67 5.59 -11.70
CA GLY A 78 4.00 6.83 -11.35
C GLY A 78 2.58 6.68 -10.81
N PRO A 79 1.87 7.79 -10.64
CA PRO A 79 0.51 7.81 -10.14
C PRO A 79 -0.42 7.01 -11.05
N LYS A 80 -1.31 6.23 -10.44
CA LYS A 80 -2.26 5.39 -11.17
C LYS A 80 -3.61 5.33 -10.46
N GLU A 81 -4.67 5.31 -11.26
CA GLU A 81 -6.01 5.06 -10.75
C GLU A 81 -6.09 3.62 -10.22
N SER A 82 -6.68 3.45 -9.06
CA SER A 82 -6.94 2.14 -8.46
C SER A 82 -8.41 2.02 -8.15
N PHE A 83 -9.04 1.00 -8.71
CA PHE A 83 -10.38 0.57 -8.30
C PHE A 83 -10.23 -0.44 -7.17
N TYR A 84 -10.99 -0.29 -6.09
CA TYR A 84 -11.01 -1.28 -5.02
C TYR A 84 -12.37 -1.40 -4.34
N VAL A 85 -12.59 -2.59 -3.78
CA VAL A 85 -13.73 -2.91 -2.93
C VAL A 85 -13.20 -3.32 -1.57
N LEU A 86 -13.76 -2.73 -0.51
CA LEU A 86 -13.42 -3.01 0.88
C LEU A 86 -14.58 -3.77 1.53
N SER A 87 -14.28 -4.84 2.24
CA SER A 87 -15.23 -5.60 3.03
C SER A 87 -14.67 -5.84 4.43
N PRO A 88 -15.13 -5.07 5.44
CA PRO A 88 -14.68 -5.25 6.81
C PRO A 88 -15.01 -6.63 7.36
N THR A 89 -14.15 -7.16 8.22
CA THR A 89 -14.37 -8.42 8.94
C THR A 89 -13.97 -8.30 10.40
N SER A 90 -14.73 -8.95 11.28
CA SER A 90 -14.40 -9.13 12.69
C SER A 90 -13.67 -10.45 12.99
N SER A 91 -13.45 -11.27 11.97
CA SER A 91 -12.83 -12.60 12.11
C SER A 91 -11.75 -12.82 11.04
N PRO A 92 -10.68 -11.97 11.00
CA PRO A 92 -9.68 -12.06 9.94
C PRO A 92 -8.90 -13.38 9.96
N GLY A 93 -8.71 -14.01 11.11
CA GLY A 93 -8.04 -15.31 11.20
C GLY A 93 -8.78 -16.42 10.46
N THR A 94 -10.06 -16.60 10.77
CA THR A 94 -10.92 -17.62 10.14
C THR A 94 -11.12 -17.32 8.64
N LEU A 95 -11.28 -16.04 8.28
CA LEU A 95 -11.42 -15.65 6.87
C LEU A 95 -10.12 -15.93 6.09
N ARG A 96 -8.95 -15.70 6.71
CA ARG A 96 -7.64 -16.04 6.10
C ARG A 96 -7.56 -17.53 5.81
N GLU A 97 -7.95 -18.37 6.77
CA GLU A 97 -7.94 -19.82 6.61
C GLU A 97 -8.84 -20.25 5.45
N ALA A 98 -10.10 -19.81 5.43
CA ALA A 98 -11.06 -20.13 4.36
C ALA A 98 -10.53 -19.72 2.97
N LEU A 99 -10.03 -18.49 2.84
CA LEU A 99 -9.50 -18.00 1.57
C LEU A 99 -8.20 -18.70 1.15
N SER A 100 -7.37 -19.10 2.12
CA SER A 100 -6.15 -19.87 1.85
C SER A 100 -6.47 -21.25 1.28
N GLN A 101 -7.47 -21.91 1.82
CA GLN A 101 -7.93 -23.22 1.31
C GLN A 101 -8.60 -23.08 -0.06
N ALA A 102 -9.38 -22.03 -0.29
CA ALA A 102 -10.14 -21.84 -1.52
C ALA A 102 -9.27 -21.39 -2.71
N TYR A 103 -8.33 -20.47 -2.48
CA TYR A 103 -7.59 -19.77 -3.53
C TYR A 103 -6.07 -19.98 -3.46
N GLY A 104 -5.53 -20.50 -2.35
CA GLY A 104 -4.09 -20.49 -2.08
C GLY A 104 -3.55 -19.10 -1.78
N GLN A 105 -2.40 -19.05 -1.11
CA GLN A 105 -1.73 -17.79 -0.80
C GLN A 105 -0.70 -17.45 -1.87
N ALA A 106 -0.75 -16.21 -2.38
CA ALA A 106 0.24 -15.65 -3.29
C ALA A 106 1.41 -14.95 -2.56
N GLY A 107 1.24 -14.63 -1.27
CA GLY A 107 2.27 -14.02 -0.43
C GLY A 107 1.71 -13.31 0.79
N ARG A 108 2.61 -12.85 1.68
CA ARG A 108 2.26 -12.14 2.91
C ARG A 108 3.17 -10.93 3.10
N VAL A 109 2.59 -9.82 3.55
CA VAL A 109 3.28 -8.55 3.80
C VAL A 109 2.92 -8.06 5.19
N GLU A 110 3.89 -8.09 6.11
CA GLU A 110 3.75 -7.49 7.43
C GLU A 110 4.46 -6.14 7.43
N LYS A 111 3.80 -5.09 7.91
CA LYS A 111 4.37 -3.76 7.95
C LYS A 111 3.88 -2.92 9.11
N HIS A 112 4.73 -2.04 9.56
CA HIS A 112 4.42 -0.95 10.45
C HIS A 112 4.32 0.34 9.63
N ARG A 113 3.20 1.02 9.68
CA ARG A 113 2.89 2.23 8.93
C ARG A 113 2.77 3.41 9.85
N THR A 114 3.51 4.48 9.57
CA THR A 114 3.29 5.80 10.14
C THR A 114 2.51 6.63 9.11
N LEU A 115 1.27 6.99 9.42
CA LEU A 115 0.38 7.77 8.56
C LEU A 115 0.39 9.24 8.97
N PHE A 116 0.51 10.12 7.97
CA PHE A 116 0.26 11.56 8.06
C PHE A 116 -0.81 11.97 7.06
N ILE A 117 -1.65 12.95 7.43
CA ILE A 117 -2.63 13.58 6.53
C ILE A 117 -2.11 14.94 6.11
N VAL A 118 -2.07 15.19 4.81
CA VAL A 118 -1.70 16.49 4.21
C VAL A 118 -2.83 16.92 3.28
N GLY A 119 -3.75 17.76 3.78
CA GLY A 119 -4.99 18.05 3.08
C GLY A 119 -5.82 16.78 2.89
N ARG A 120 -6.05 16.37 1.64
CA ARG A 120 -6.74 15.12 1.29
C ARG A 120 -5.79 13.96 0.98
N THR A 121 -4.48 14.20 1.04
CA THR A 121 -3.48 13.18 0.71
C THR A 121 -3.00 12.48 1.97
N ARG A 122 -2.95 11.16 1.90
CA ARG A 122 -2.34 10.31 2.91
C ARG A 122 -0.88 10.06 2.56
N VAL A 123 0.00 10.41 3.47
CA VAL A 123 1.45 10.15 3.37
C VAL A 123 1.78 8.98 4.28
N HIS A 124 2.17 7.87 3.69
CA HIS A 124 2.51 6.64 4.41
C HIS A 124 4.02 6.48 4.46
N LEU A 125 4.56 6.33 5.66
CA LEU A 125 5.92 5.89 5.88
C LEU A 125 5.85 4.45 6.39
N ASP A 126 6.19 3.49 5.54
CA ASP A 126 6.05 2.07 5.80
C ASP A 126 7.39 1.44 6.14
N GLN A 127 7.46 0.70 7.24
CA GLN A 127 8.52 -0.25 7.54
C GLN A 127 8.00 -1.65 7.23
N VAL A 128 8.45 -2.22 6.11
CA VAL A 128 8.01 -3.53 5.63
C VAL A 128 9.02 -4.59 6.05
N LYS A 129 8.53 -5.61 6.73
CA LYS A 129 9.35 -6.74 7.20
C LYS A 129 10.07 -7.41 6.02
N ASN A 130 11.36 -7.66 6.18
CA ASN A 130 12.22 -8.27 5.15
C ASN A 130 12.38 -7.46 3.85
N LEU A 131 11.85 -6.24 3.77
CA LEU A 131 11.96 -5.41 2.58
C LEU A 131 12.60 -4.04 2.85
N GLY A 132 12.33 -3.45 4.01
CA GLY A 132 12.89 -2.16 4.43
C GLY A 132 11.84 -1.05 4.50
N HIS A 133 12.28 0.19 4.30
CA HIS A 133 11.45 1.38 4.49
C HIS A 133 11.01 1.96 3.16
N PHE A 134 9.76 2.44 3.14
CA PHE A 134 9.15 3.01 1.93
C PHE A 134 8.31 4.23 2.27
N LEU A 135 8.13 5.11 1.29
CA LEU A 135 7.17 6.18 1.32
C LEU A 135 6.11 5.90 0.24
N GLU A 136 4.83 6.02 0.60
CA GLU A 136 3.70 5.90 -0.31
C GLU A 136 2.81 7.14 -0.19
N LEU A 137 2.36 7.70 -1.31
CA LEU A 137 1.38 8.77 -1.35
C LEU A 137 0.05 8.24 -1.89
N GLU A 138 -1.03 8.59 -1.20
CA GLU A 138 -2.39 8.26 -1.59
C GLU A 138 -3.23 9.54 -1.64
N VAL A 139 -3.51 10.04 -2.86
CA VAL A 139 -4.37 11.19 -3.07
C VAL A 139 -5.81 10.74 -3.21
N VAL A 140 -6.69 11.22 -2.33
CA VAL A 140 -8.12 10.92 -2.38
C VAL A 140 -8.79 11.88 -3.35
N LEU A 141 -9.28 11.37 -4.51
CA LEU A 141 -10.00 12.17 -5.49
C LEU A 141 -11.45 12.37 -5.08
N GLN A 142 -12.01 13.53 -5.42
CA GLN A 142 -13.44 13.79 -5.30
C GLN A 142 -14.19 13.20 -6.50
N GLU A 143 -15.49 13.01 -6.35
CA GLU A 143 -16.34 12.55 -7.45
C GLU A 143 -16.30 13.55 -8.62
N GLY A 144 -16.05 13.03 -9.82
CA GLY A 144 -15.93 13.85 -11.03
C GLY A 144 -14.57 14.53 -11.22
N GLU A 145 -13.64 14.39 -10.30
CA GLU A 145 -12.31 14.96 -10.44
C GLU A 145 -11.44 14.13 -11.40
N SER A 146 -10.63 14.84 -12.19
CA SER A 146 -9.75 14.17 -13.16
C SER A 146 -8.55 13.51 -12.47
N PRO A 147 -8.10 12.36 -12.98
CA PRO A 147 -6.87 11.70 -12.51
C PRO A 147 -5.64 12.62 -12.52
N GLU A 148 -5.54 13.53 -13.49
CA GLU A 148 -4.43 14.45 -13.66
C GLU A 148 -4.28 15.42 -12.48
N ALA A 149 -5.38 15.82 -11.84
CA ALA A 149 -5.36 16.65 -10.64
C ALA A 149 -4.66 15.93 -9.48
N GLY A 150 -4.97 14.64 -9.30
CA GLY A 150 -4.29 13.79 -8.30
C GLY A 150 -2.80 13.61 -8.58
N VAL A 151 -2.44 13.43 -9.86
CA VAL A 151 -1.03 13.35 -10.29
C VAL A 151 -0.27 14.63 -9.94
N GLN A 152 -0.84 15.79 -10.26
CA GLN A 152 -0.22 17.07 -9.97
C GLN A 152 -0.03 17.30 -8.46
N GLU A 153 -1.02 16.91 -7.65
CA GLU A 153 -0.93 16.99 -6.20
C GLU A 153 0.16 16.08 -5.65
N ALA A 154 0.23 14.84 -6.12
CA ALA A 154 1.26 13.89 -5.74
C ALA A 154 2.67 14.43 -6.08
N HIS A 155 2.88 14.98 -7.28
CA HIS A 155 4.14 15.58 -7.68
C HIS A 155 4.56 16.76 -6.79
N LYS A 156 3.61 17.65 -6.45
CA LYS A 156 3.87 18.77 -5.52
C LYS A 156 4.31 18.29 -4.14
N LEU A 157 3.66 17.23 -3.63
CA LEU A 157 4.03 16.65 -2.34
C LEU A 157 5.36 15.92 -2.38
N MET A 158 5.67 15.22 -3.47
CA MET A 158 7.00 14.61 -3.66
C MET A 158 8.11 15.66 -3.55
N ALA A 159 7.97 16.78 -4.26
CA ALA A 159 8.96 17.84 -4.21
C ALA A 159 9.17 18.37 -2.78
N LYS A 160 8.07 18.60 -2.02
CA LYS A 160 8.14 19.01 -0.60
C LYS A 160 8.81 17.97 0.28
N LEU A 161 8.57 16.69 0.04
CA LEU A 161 9.16 15.57 0.80
C LEU A 161 10.59 15.24 0.34
N GLY A 162 11.06 15.84 -0.75
CA GLY A 162 12.38 15.57 -1.32
C GLY A 162 12.48 14.19 -1.95
N VAL A 163 11.44 13.77 -2.65
CA VAL A 163 11.39 12.52 -3.42
C VAL A 163 11.65 12.84 -4.88
N GLU A 164 12.65 12.21 -5.47
CA GLU A 164 12.99 12.32 -6.87
C GLU A 164 12.28 11.24 -7.70
N GLN A 165 11.99 11.55 -8.96
CA GLN A 165 11.31 10.61 -9.85
C GLN A 165 12.12 9.33 -10.11
N SER A 166 13.44 9.43 -10.08
CA SER A 166 14.37 8.31 -10.18
C SER A 166 14.27 7.29 -9.03
N GLN A 167 13.71 7.72 -7.91
CA GLN A 167 13.52 6.90 -6.70
C GLN A 167 12.21 6.12 -6.70
N LEU A 168 11.39 6.26 -7.74
CA LEU A 168 10.11 5.57 -7.82
C LEU A 168 10.31 4.10 -8.21
N ILE A 169 9.64 3.21 -7.50
CA ILE A 169 9.66 1.77 -7.74
C ILE A 169 8.30 1.30 -8.25
N ASP A 170 8.33 0.36 -9.17
CA ASP A 170 7.15 -0.35 -9.65
C ASP A 170 6.83 -1.57 -8.78
N GLY A 171 5.56 -1.98 -8.82
CA GLY A 171 5.10 -3.19 -8.18
C GLY A 171 4.44 -2.97 -6.82
N ALA A 172 4.02 -4.05 -6.20
CA ALA A 172 3.54 -4.09 -4.84
C ALA A 172 4.62 -4.70 -3.92
N TYR A 173 4.51 -4.46 -2.62
CA TYR A 173 5.42 -5.07 -1.64
C TYR A 173 5.50 -6.60 -1.76
N VAL A 174 4.38 -7.26 -2.05
CA VAL A 174 4.35 -8.71 -2.25
C VAL A 174 5.19 -9.14 -3.46
N ASP A 175 5.18 -8.37 -4.55
CA ASP A 175 5.98 -8.65 -5.74
C ASP A 175 7.49 -8.49 -5.44
N LEU A 176 7.85 -7.44 -4.71
CA LEU A 176 9.23 -7.17 -4.30
C LEU A 176 9.77 -8.24 -3.33
N LEU A 177 8.93 -8.73 -2.41
CA LEU A 177 9.30 -9.83 -1.51
C LEU A 177 9.50 -11.14 -2.27
N SER A 178 8.62 -11.45 -3.24
CA SER A 178 8.75 -12.63 -4.09
C SER A 178 10.05 -12.61 -4.91
N GLN A 179 10.40 -11.47 -5.49
CA GLN A 179 11.66 -11.30 -6.24
C GLN A 179 12.89 -11.53 -5.33
N ARG A 180 12.87 -11.00 -4.08
CA ARG A 180 13.96 -11.23 -3.12
C ARG A 180 14.08 -12.70 -2.71
N GLY A 181 12.95 -13.40 -2.50
CA GLY A 181 12.94 -14.82 -2.18
C GLY A 181 13.56 -15.69 -3.29
N LEU A 182 13.26 -15.39 -4.54
CA LEU A 182 13.85 -16.06 -5.70
C LEU A 182 15.36 -15.82 -5.81
N HIS A 183 15.84 -14.60 -5.54
CA HIS A 183 17.27 -14.30 -5.53
C HIS A 183 18.03 -15.00 -4.40
N ALA A 184 17.41 -15.15 -3.21
CA ALA A 184 18.03 -15.86 -2.09
C ALA A 184 18.15 -17.37 -2.36
N GLN A 185 17.22 -17.97 -3.07
CA GLN A 185 17.28 -19.40 -3.45
C GLN A 185 18.32 -19.67 -4.52
N ASN A 186 18.56 -18.73 -5.44
CA ASN A 186 19.58 -18.88 -6.49
C ASN A 186 21.02 -18.56 -6.01
N ALA A 187 21.18 -17.92 -4.88
CA ALA A 187 22.50 -17.61 -4.30
C ALA A 187 23.04 -18.72 -3.35
N GLY A 188 22.29 -19.77 -3.14
CA GLY A 188 22.55 -20.84 -2.16
C GLY A 188 22.89 -22.19 -2.78
N CYS A 189 23.73 -22.27 -3.84
CA CYS A 189 24.38 -23.52 -4.23
C CYS A 189 25.82 -23.23 -4.67
N PRO A 190 26.81 -23.28 -3.77
CA PRO A 190 28.15 -23.72 -4.15
C PRO A 190 28.18 -25.24 -4.00
N GLU A 191 28.54 -25.93 -5.07
CA GLU A 191 28.99 -27.32 -5.03
C GLU A 191 30.25 -27.44 -4.13
#